data_dce5238190eaaec6b2eb1e022e818d9e
#
_entry.id   dce5238190eaaec6b2eb1e022e818d9e
#
_cell.length_a   1.000
_cell.length_b   1.000
_cell.length_c   1.000
_cell.angle_alpha   90.00
_cell.angle_beta   90.00
_cell.angle_gamma   90.00
#
_symmetry.space_group_name_H-M   'P 1'
#
loop_
_entity.id
_entity.type
_entity.pdbx_description
1 polymer ?
#
loop_
_entity_poly.entity_id
_entity_poly.type
_entity_poly.pdbx_seq_one_letter_code
_entity_poly.pdbx_strand_id
1 'polypeptide(L)'
;MSKSMSRYPSLSVEGGGTGIVSHAGTALLLRAGEKTGLLDELSQALAPWRKPLATHDPGKIVFDLAVSVAIGGDCLADIAHLRGDRDVFGPVASDPTVSRLITTLAAEVGPVLAAINTARATARAHAWDAAGAAAPDVHCAQGGLVVVDLDASLLTAHSEKECAAPTYKRGFGFHPLCAFVDHGPEGTGEPVAMMLRPGNAGANTAADHITVTDQVLTQIRTRPDSVLIRTDSAGGTHEFLNYLTDRGLGYSVGFGLTQTAAQAIDRLLPQVWTPAYDADGTEREGAWVAELTGMLDLSSWPAGMRVIVRKERPHPGAQLRFTDRDGLRLTAFATNTTTGQLAALELRHRRRARCEDRIRAAKDCGLRNLPLHGFDQNRIWCVIVELACELLAWTQMLALTDSPARRWEPKALRLRLFSVAARLTRHARRRRLKLATGAPHLHLLLDGIRTLTALPDPG
;
A
#
# COMPACT_ATOMS: atom_id res chain seq x y z
N MET A 1 25.46 55.00 0.35
CA MET A 1 24.96 54.07 1.35
C MET A 1 24.28 52.91 0.62
N SER A 2 24.91 51.75 0.57
CA SER A 2 24.30 50.50 0.03
C SER A 2 23.19 50.09 0.99
N LYS A 3 21.92 50.08 0.52
CA LYS A 3 20.81 49.48 1.27
C LYS A 3 21.06 47.99 1.28
N SER A 4 21.49 47.46 2.44
CA SER A 4 21.50 46.02 2.68
C SER A 4 20.07 45.52 2.53
N MET A 5 19.79 44.75 1.48
CA MET A 5 18.51 44.07 1.35
C MET A 5 18.50 42.91 2.36
N SER A 6 17.58 42.95 3.30
CA SER A 6 17.30 41.79 4.15
C SER A 6 16.98 40.55 3.26
N ARG A 7 17.51 39.38 3.60
CA ARG A 7 17.23 38.13 2.89
C ARG A 7 15.76 37.73 2.95
N TYR A 8 15.07 38.13 4.00
CA TYR A 8 13.65 37.89 4.23
C TYR A 8 12.94 39.18 4.61
N PRO A 9 11.67 39.37 4.16
CA PRO A 9 10.88 40.51 4.59
C PRO A 9 10.62 40.47 6.08
N SER A 10 10.51 41.66 6.71
CA SER A 10 10.04 41.76 8.07
C SER A 10 8.54 41.47 8.13
N LEU A 11 8.12 40.51 8.97
CA LEU A 11 6.74 40.08 9.11
C LEU A 11 6.23 40.35 10.53
N SER A 12 5.03 40.90 10.65
CA SER A 12 4.21 40.83 11.87
C SER A 12 3.32 39.61 11.79
N VAL A 13 3.24 38.82 12.87
CA VAL A 13 2.41 37.62 12.95
C VAL A 13 1.25 37.87 13.90
N GLU A 14 0.03 37.76 13.40
CA GLU A 14 -1.20 38.02 14.15
C GLU A 14 -2.17 36.82 14.00
N GLY A 15 -2.93 36.56 15.08
CA GLY A 15 -4.01 35.60 15.09
C GLY A 15 -5.33 36.21 14.59
N GLY A 16 -6.40 35.39 14.46
CA GLY A 16 -7.76 35.87 14.20
C GLY A 16 -8.20 35.87 12.75
N GLY A 17 -7.41 35.33 11.82
CA GLY A 17 -7.85 35.10 10.43
C GLY A 17 -9.06 34.17 10.34
N THR A 18 -10.13 34.57 9.62
CA THR A 18 -11.36 33.78 9.45
C THR A 18 -11.46 33.18 8.04
N GLY A 19 -12.02 31.97 7.96
CA GLY A 19 -12.24 31.29 6.68
C GLY A 19 -10.96 30.83 5.97
N ILE A 20 -9.83 30.74 6.68
CA ILE A 20 -8.58 30.21 6.15
C ILE A 20 -8.60 28.70 6.32
N VAL A 21 -8.30 27.97 5.26
CA VAL A 21 -8.17 26.51 5.23
C VAL A 21 -6.77 26.15 4.76
N SER A 22 -6.02 25.45 5.61
CA SER A 22 -4.60 25.14 5.36
C SER A 22 -4.39 23.93 4.47
N HIS A 23 -5.33 22.98 4.46
CA HIS A 23 -5.25 21.71 3.72
C HIS A 23 -6.39 21.58 2.71
N ALA A 24 -6.61 22.63 1.92
CA ALA A 24 -7.74 22.68 0.99
C ALA A 24 -7.68 21.59 -0.10
N GLY A 25 -6.49 21.12 -0.44
CA GLY A 25 -6.32 20.03 -1.40
C GLY A 25 -6.83 18.68 -0.90
N THR A 26 -7.10 18.53 0.39
CA THR A 26 -7.77 17.34 0.97
C THR A 26 -9.16 17.12 0.35
N ALA A 27 -9.75 18.12 -0.28
CA ALA A 27 -10.96 17.97 -1.07
C ALA A 27 -10.87 16.87 -2.14
N LEU A 28 -9.67 16.54 -2.65
CA LEU A 28 -9.45 15.38 -3.53
C LEU A 28 -9.74 14.06 -2.82
N LEU A 29 -9.25 13.88 -1.59
CA LEU A 29 -9.47 12.66 -0.80
C LEU A 29 -10.96 12.49 -0.44
N LEU A 30 -11.60 13.59 0.00
CA LEU A 30 -13.03 13.56 0.31
C LEU A 30 -13.86 13.18 -0.92
N ARG A 31 -13.54 13.78 -2.07
CA ARG A 31 -14.26 13.49 -3.31
C ARG A 31 -13.98 12.06 -3.82
N ALA A 32 -12.75 11.56 -3.67
CA ALA A 32 -12.43 10.16 -3.98
C ALA A 32 -13.23 9.21 -3.08
N GLY A 33 -13.28 9.47 -1.77
CA GLY A 33 -14.08 8.69 -0.82
C GLY A 33 -15.57 8.67 -1.13
N GLU A 34 -16.15 9.82 -1.58
CA GLU A 34 -17.54 9.91 -2.03
C GLU A 34 -17.76 9.07 -3.31
N LYS A 35 -16.90 9.23 -4.31
CA LYS A 35 -17.04 8.59 -5.63
C LYS A 35 -16.75 7.09 -5.63
N THR A 36 -16.06 6.59 -4.62
CA THR A 36 -15.88 5.15 -4.40
C THR A 36 -16.94 4.56 -3.45
N GLY A 37 -17.77 5.41 -2.83
CA GLY A 37 -18.75 4.98 -1.84
C GLY A 37 -18.14 4.61 -0.47
N LEU A 38 -16.84 4.79 -0.26
CA LEU A 38 -16.14 4.31 0.94
C LEU A 38 -16.75 4.86 2.24
N LEU A 39 -17.14 6.12 2.27
CA LEU A 39 -17.73 6.72 3.47
C LEU A 39 -19.07 6.07 3.83
N ASP A 40 -19.92 5.85 2.85
CA ASP A 40 -21.27 5.28 3.05
C ASP A 40 -21.15 3.79 3.44
N GLU A 41 -20.28 3.04 2.77
CA GLU A 41 -19.99 1.64 3.09
C GLU A 41 -19.46 1.48 4.53
N LEU A 42 -18.53 2.35 4.96
CA LEU A 42 -18.03 2.33 6.34
C LEU A 42 -19.13 2.68 7.35
N SER A 43 -20.00 3.63 7.03
CA SER A 43 -21.15 4.03 7.88
C SER A 43 -22.11 2.88 8.06
N GLN A 44 -22.43 2.16 6.99
CA GLN A 44 -23.30 0.98 7.03
C GLN A 44 -22.64 -0.18 7.80
N ALA A 45 -21.38 -0.49 7.46
CA ALA A 45 -20.65 -1.59 8.08
C ALA A 45 -20.46 -1.42 9.59
N LEU A 46 -20.24 -0.20 10.06
CA LEU A 46 -20.03 0.10 11.47
C LEU A 46 -21.29 0.53 12.24
N ALA A 47 -22.46 0.54 11.60
CA ALA A 47 -23.74 0.86 12.23
C ALA A 47 -24.03 0.01 13.50
N PRO A 48 -23.72 -1.29 13.59
CA PRO A 48 -23.93 -2.10 14.79
C PRO A 48 -23.24 -1.56 16.06
N TRP A 49 -22.10 -0.89 15.90
CA TRP A 49 -21.31 -0.30 17.00
C TRP A 49 -21.69 1.15 17.32
N ARG A 50 -22.72 1.69 16.65
CA ARG A 50 -23.24 3.02 16.94
C ARG A 50 -24.13 2.99 18.17
N LYS A 51 -23.73 3.73 19.22
CA LYS A 51 -24.56 3.84 20.44
C LYS A 51 -25.86 4.59 20.14
N PRO A 52 -26.97 4.23 20.81
CA PRO A 52 -28.20 5.00 20.74
C PRO A 52 -27.94 6.50 21.02
N LEU A 53 -28.55 7.38 20.27
CA LEU A 53 -28.40 8.85 20.38
C LEU A 53 -26.98 9.39 20.16
N ALA A 54 -26.06 8.60 19.60
CA ALA A 54 -24.73 9.07 19.26
C ALA A 54 -24.80 10.15 18.16
N THR A 55 -24.20 11.31 18.43
CA THR A 55 -24.13 12.43 17.48
C THR A 55 -23.24 12.08 16.27
N HIS A 56 -22.16 11.35 16.50
CA HIS A 56 -21.19 10.99 15.47
C HIS A 56 -21.41 9.56 14.99
N ASP A 57 -21.31 9.39 13.69
CA ASP A 57 -21.32 8.10 13.03
C ASP A 57 -19.95 7.41 13.15
N PRO A 58 -19.87 6.11 13.55
CA PRO A 58 -18.62 5.38 13.67
C PRO A 58 -17.83 5.28 12.36
N GLY A 59 -18.50 5.05 11.23
CA GLY A 59 -17.88 4.98 9.91
C GLY A 59 -17.25 6.31 9.52
N LYS A 60 -17.96 7.42 9.78
CA LYS A 60 -17.40 8.75 9.57
C LYS A 60 -16.17 9.02 10.45
N ILE A 61 -16.16 8.59 11.71
CA ILE A 61 -14.97 8.77 12.58
C ILE A 61 -13.79 8.00 12.00
N VAL A 62 -13.99 6.75 11.55
CA VAL A 62 -12.91 5.94 10.95
C VAL A 62 -12.44 6.57 9.63
N PHE A 63 -13.34 7.07 8.81
CA PHE A 63 -13.00 7.79 7.58
C PHE A 63 -12.23 9.09 7.87
N ASP A 64 -12.68 9.89 8.83
CA ASP A 64 -11.98 11.12 9.25
C ASP A 64 -10.56 10.82 9.76
N LEU A 65 -10.36 9.73 10.51
CA LEU A 65 -9.04 9.27 10.92
C LEU A 65 -8.17 8.88 9.71
N ALA A 66 -8.73 8.15 8.75
CA ALA A 66 -8.01 7.80 7.52
C ALA A 66 -7.59 9.05 6.73
N VAL A 67 -8.45 10.04 6.61
CA VAL A 67 -8.14 11.34 5.99
C VAL A 67 -7.05 12.07 6.78
N SER A 68 -7.15 12.11 8.12
CA SER A 68 -6.13 12.72 8.98
C SER A 68 -4.76 12.07 8.78
N VAL A 69 -4.71 10.74 8.75
CA VAL A 69 -3.49 9.96 8.49
C VAL A 69 -2.96 10.20 7.08
N ALA A 70 -3.84 10.24 6.07
CA ALA A 70 -3.46 10.54 4.68
C ALA A 70 -2.78 11.90 4.54
N ILE A 71 -3.18 12.91 5.32
CA ILE A 71 -2.56 14.24 5.30
C ILE A 71 -1.39 14.41 6.29
N GLY A 72 -1.01 13.36 7.03
CA GLY A 72 0.21 13.32 7.83
C GLY A 72 0.04 13.12 9.31
N GLY A 73 -1.18 12.89 9.80
CA GLY A 73 -1.42 12.46 11.18
C GLY A 73 -0.83 11.08 11.44
N ASP A 74 -0.40 10.83 12.68
CA ASP A 74 0.18 9.56 13.11
C ASP A 74 -0.37 9.08 14.48
N CYS A 75 -1.37 9.77 15.00
CA CYS A 75 -2.08 9.40 16.23
C CYS A 75 -3.56 9.82 16.18
N LEU A 76 -4.36 9.32 17.15
CA LEU A 76 -5.80 9.62 17.20
C LEU A 76 -6.11 11.10 17.40
N ALA A 77 -5.24 11.82 18.12
CA ALA A 77 -5.44 13.25 18.43
C ALA A 77 -5.30 14.16 17.20
N ASP A 78 -4.61 13.70 16.15
CA ASP A 78 -4.39 14.47 14.92
C ASP A 78 -5.67 14.74 14.13
N ILE A 79 -6.75 14.01 14.42
CA ILE A 79 -8.09 14.32 13.89
C ILE A 79 -8.54 15.76 14.25
N ALA A 80 -7.91 16.39 15.26
CA ALA A 80 -8.14 17.78 15.63
C ALA A 80 -7.87 18.76 14.48
N HIS A 81 -6.95 18.44 13.55
CA HIS A 81 -6.68 19.27 12.37
C HIS A 81 -7.93 19.39 11.48
N LEU A 82 -8.69 18.28 11.31
CA LEU A 82 -9.94 18.32 10.54
C LEU A 82 -11.04 19.08 11.28
N ARG A 83 -11.05 19.02 12.62
CA ARG A 83 -12.02 19.70 13.46
C ARG A 83 -11.92 21.23 13.35
N GLY A 84 -10.74 21.77 13.09
CA GLY A 84 -10.52 23.18 12.85
C GLY A 84 -11.24 23.72 11.62
N ASP A 85 -11.42 22.90 10.59
CA ASP A 85 -12.03 23.26 9.30
C ASP A 85 -13.42 22.64 9.12
N ARG A 86 -14.30 22.82 10.12
CA ARG A 86 -15.65 22.22 10.16
C ARG A 86 -16.49 22.46 8.89
N ASP A 87 -16.29 23.57 8.20
CA ASP A 87 -17.02 23.89 6.96
C ASP A 87 -16.58 23.05 5.78
N VAL A 88 -15.40 22.39 5.86
CA VAL A 88 -14.87 21.45 4.87
C VAL A 88 -15.21 20.02 5.28
N PHE A 89 -14.93 19.65 6.53
CA PHE A 89 -15.03 18.26 7.02
C PHE A 89 -16.33 17.94 7.75
N GLY A 90 -17.20 18.95 7.94
CA GLY A 90 -18.42 18.76 8.70
C GLY A 90 -18.16 18.60 10.22
N PRO A 91 -19.08 17.94 10.97
CA PRO A 91 -18.89 17.65 12.38
C PRO A 91 -17.84 16.53 12.56
N VAL A 92 -16.71 16.84 13.16
CA VAL A 92 -15.62 15.92 13.49
C VAL A 92 -15.65 15.59 14.99
N ALA A 93 -15.47 14.32 15.35
CA ALA A 93 -15.55 13.83 16.72
C ALA A 93 -14.42 14.39 17.61
N SER A 94 -14.69 14.56 18.91
CA SER A 94 -13.67 14.92 19.89
C SER A 94 -12.75 13.75 20.22
N ASP A 95 -11.51 14.04 20.69
CA ASP A 95 -10.52 13.02 21.02
C ASP A 95 -11.04 11.95 22.01
N PRO A 96 -11.79 12.30 23.09
CA PRO A 96 -12.39 11.29 23.94
C PRO A 96 -13.46 10.44 23.25
N THR A 97 -14.15 10.98 22.25
CA THR A 97 -15.14 10.22 21.47
C THR A 97 -14.46 9.22 20.54
N VAL A 98 -13.38 9.65 19.88
CA VAL A 98 -12.53 8.79 19.04
C VAL A 98 -11.92 7.66 19.88
N SER A 99 -11.29 7.97 20.99
CA SER A 99 -10.66 6.99 21.88
C SER A 99 -11.65 5.94 22.38
N ARG A 100 -12.86 6.36 22.82
CA ARG A 100 -13.92 5.44 23.22
C ARG A 100 -14.41 4.55 22.07
N LEU A 101 -14.52 5.10 20.85
CA LEU A 101 -14.90 4.30 19.69
C LEU A 101 -13.84 3.23 19.42
N ILE A 102 -12.56 3.58 19.33
CA ILE A 102 -11.48 2.60 19.09
C ILE A 102 -11.49 1.50 20.16
N THR A 103 -11.70 1.83 21.44
CA THR A 103 -11.83 0.83 22.51
C THR A 103 -13.05 -0.07 22.29
N THR A 104 -14.19 0.50 21.87
CA THR A 104 -15.41 -0.29 21.57
C THR A 104 -15.17 -1.24 20.39
N LEU A 105 -14.57 -0.77 19.32
CA LEU A 105 -14.27 -1.59 18.12
C LEU A 105 -13.25 -2.69 18.45
N ALA A 106 -12.24 -2.41 19.26
CA ALA A 106 -11.22 -3.38 19.66
C ALA A 106 -11.78 -4.50 20.53
N ALA A 107 -12.83 -4.25 21.31
CA ALA A 107 -13.48 -5.28 22.12
C ALA A 107 -14.13 -6.40 21.27
N GLU A 108 -14.47 -6.11 20.02
CA GLU A 108 -15.05 -7.05 19.05
C GLU A 108 -14.24 -7.04 17.73
N VAL A 109 -12.90 -7.06 17.85
CA VAL A 109 -11.98 -6.79 16.73
C VAL A 109 -12.23 -7.70 15.53
N GLY A 110 -12.52 -8.97 15.69
CA GLY A 110 -12.78 -9.92 14.59
C GLY A 110 -13.95 -9.48 13.70
N PRO A 111 -15.18 -9.38 14.25
CA PRO A 111 -16.35 -8.88 13.53
C PRO A 111 -16.14 -7.47 12.93
N VAL A 112 -15.49 -6.56 13.66
CA VAL A 112 -15.22 -5.20 13.21
C VAL A 112 -14.31 -5.19 11.98
N LEU A 113 -13.21 -5.93 12.01
CA LEU A 113 -12.29 -6.04 10.87
C LEU A 113 -12.98 -6.66 9.66
N ALA A 114 -13.80 -7.69 9.86
CA ALA A 114 -14.58 -8.30 8.77
C ALA A 114 -15.53 -7.28 8.14
N ALA A 115 -16.26 -6.49 8.95
CA ALA A 115 -17.18 -5.47 8.47
C ALA A 115 -16.46 -4.36 7.69
N ILE A 116 -15.35 -3.81 8.23
CA ILE A 116 -14.56 -2.79 7.54
C ILE A 116 -13.98 -3.36 6.24
N ASN A 117 -13.48 -4.59 6.24
CA ASN A 117 -12.91 -5.22 5.04
C ASN A 117 -13.97 -5.44 3.95
N THR A 118 -15.21 -5.76 4.32
CA THR A 118 -16.32 -5.83 3.36
C THR A 118 -16.59 -4.46 2.72
N ALA A 119 -16.66 -3.41 3.52
CA ALA A 119 -16.82 -2.03 3.02
C ALA A 119 -15.68 -1.61 2.07
N ARG A 120 -14.43 -1.94 2.43
CA ARG A 120 -13.25 -1.69 1.59
C ARG A 120 -13.33 -2.44 0.25
N ALA A 121 -13.76 -3.72 0.27
CA ALA A 121 -13.89 -4.52 -0.94
C ALA A 121 -14.93 -3.93 -1.91
N THR A 122 -16.08 -3.49 -1.40
CA THR A 122 -17.11 -2.82 -2.20
C THR A 122 -16.60 -1.51 -2.78
N ALA A 123 -16.00 -0.67 -1.96
CA ALA A 123 -15.45 0.62 -2.41
C ALA A 123 -14.30 0.44 -3.43
N ARG A 124 -13.46 -0.58 -3.26
CA ARG A 124 -12.41 -0.94 -4.24
C ARG A 124 -13.00 -1.38 -5.57
N ALA A 125 -14.06 -2.19 -5.55
CA ALA A 125 -14.73 -2.58 -6.79
C ALA A 125 -15.24 -1.35 -7.54
N HIS A 126 -15.89 -0.40 -6.86
CA HIS A 126 -16.33 0.87 -7.47
C HIS A 126 -15.13 1.71 -7.97
N ALA A 127 -14.02 1.78 -7.21
CA ALA A 127 -12.83 2.50 -7.63
C ALA A 127 -12.23 1.91 -8.92
N TRP A 128 -12.15 0.58 -9.04
CA TRP A 128 -11.62 -0.09 -10.23
C TRP A 128 -12.56 0.04 -11.42
N ASP A 129 -13.90 -0.03 -11.22
CA ASP A 129 -14.88 0.25 -12.28
C ASP A 129 -14.74 1.67 -12.81
N ALA A 130 -14.63 2.65 -11.90
CA ALA A 130 -14.48 4.06 -12.27
C ALA A 130 -13.13 4.35 -12.96
N ALA A 131 -12.07 3.60 -12.60
CA ALA A 131 -10.73 3.73 -13.20
C ALA A 131 -10.66 3.19 -14.64
N GLY A 132 -11.53 2.26 -15.03
CA GLY A 132 -11.58 1.71 -16.38
C GLY A 132 -10.21 1.18 -16.85
N ALA A 133 -9.64 1.78 -17.89
CA ALA A 133 -8.34 1.38 -18.45
C ALA A 133 -7.16 1.52 -17.45
N ALA A 134 -7.29 2.27 -16.38
CA ALA A 134 -6.28 2.44 -15.35
C ALA A 134 -6.42 1.44 -14.19
N ALA A 135 -7.47 0.60 -14.19
CA ALA A 135 -7.71 -0.40 -13.14
C ALA A 135 -6.68 -1.54 -13.18
N PRO A 136 -6.28 -2.09 -12.01
CA PRO A 136 -5.33 -3.21 -11.97
C PRO A 136 -5.82 -4.49 -12.66
N ASP A 137 -7.13 -4.69 -12.75
CA ASP A 137 -7.76 -5.89 -13.34
C ASP A 137 -8.19 -5.73 -14.81
N VAL A 138 -7.90 -4.58 -15.44
CA VAL A 138 -8.37 -4.25 -16.80
C VAL A 138 -8.00 -5.29 -17.86
N HIS A 139 -6.87 -5.95 -17.71
CA HIS A 139 -6.38 -6.96 -18.67
C HIS A 139 -6.72 -8.41 -18.30
N CYS A 140 -7.43 -8.65 -17.18
CA CYS A 140 -7.73 -10.01 -16.73
C CYS A 140 -8.59 -10.80 -17.74
N ALA A 141 -9.51 -10.14 -18.41
CA ALA A 141 -10.34 -10.77 -19.45
C ALA A 141 -9.54 -11.24 -20.69
N GLN A 142 -8.34 -10.65 -20.92
CA GLN A 142 -7.41 -11.02 -21.99
C GLN A 142 -6.24 -11.90 -21.50
N GLY A 143 -6.36 -12.52 -20.31
CA GLY A 143 -5.32 -13.36 -19.71
C GLY A 143 -4.25 -12.58 -18.95
N GLY A 144 -4.46 -11.30 -18.68
CA GLY A 144 -3.65 -10.53 -17.75
C GLY A 144 -3.87 -10.96 -16.29
N LEU A 145 -2.99 -10.51 -15.40
CA LEU A 145 -2.99 -10.92 -14.00
C LEU A 145 -3.06 -9.68 -13.09
N VAL A 146 -3.91 -9.74 -12.06
CA VAL A 146 -3.76 -8.88 -10.89
C VAL A 146 -2.57 -9.40 -10.08
N VAL A 147 -1.58 -8.55 -9.90
CA VAL A 147 -0.36 -8.91 -9.16
C VAL A 147 -0.46 -8.41 -7.74
N VAL A 148 -0.28 -9.29 -6.78
CA VAL A 148 -0.30 -8.98 -5.34
C VAL A 148 1.05 -9.31 -4.73
N ASP A 149 1.67 -8.31 -4.13
CA ASP A 149 2.94 -8.45 -3.41
C ASP A 149 2.70 -8.65 -1.92
N LEU A 150 3.27 -9.71 -1.34
CA LEU A 150 3.31 -9.92 0.10
C LEU A 150 4.73 -9.66 0.60
N ASP A 151 4.86 -8.87 1.66
CA ASP A 151 6.14 -8.64 2.33
C ASP A 151 5.91 -8.24 3.79
N ALA A 152 6.88 -8.57 4.65
CA ALA A 152 6.84 -8.24 6.06
C ALA A 152 7.79 -7.08 6.40
N SER A 153 7.44 -6.30 7.40
CA SER A 153 8.27 -5.17 7.80
C SER A 153 8.35 -5.03 9.31
N LEU A 154 9.54 -4.71 9.81
CA LEU A 154 9.72 -4.44 11.24
C LEU A 154 9.20 -3.03 11.59
N LEU A 155 8.45 -2.95 12.69
CA LEU A 155 8.02 -1.71 13.33
C LEU A 155 8.62 -1.65 14.73
N THR A 156 9.32 -0.56 15.04
CA THR A 156 9.92 -0.37 16.37
C THR A 156 8.86 0.16 17.34
N ALA A 157 8.79 -0.43 18.51
CA ALA A 157 8.05 0.10 19.65
C ALA A 157 9.03 0.57 20.74
N HIS A 158 8.79 1.75 21.32
CA HIS A 158 9.62 2.32 22.36
C HIS A 158 9.01 2.15 23.77
N SER A 159 7.90 1.44 23.87
CA SER A 159 7.17 1.24 25.11
C SER A 159 6.63 -0.18 25.19
N GLU A 160 6.26 -0.62 26.39
CA GLU A 160 5.58 -1.87 26.66
C GLU A 160 4.15 -1.86 26.09
N LYS A 161 4.04 -2.08 24.77
CA LYS A 161 2.75 -2.30 24.13
C LYS A 161 2.42 -3.78 24.16
N GLU A 162 1.15 -4.08 24.25
CA GLU A 162 0.66 -5.46 24.22
C GLU A 162 1.16 -6.19 22.97
N CYS A 163 1.71 -7.39 23.12
CA CYS A 163 2.33 -8.22 22.09
C CYS A 163 3.57 -7.63 21.39
N ALA A 164 4.12 -6.50 21.86
CA ALA A 164 5.43 -6.08 21.39
C ALA A 164 6.49 -7.08 21.87
N ALA A 165 7.41 -7.46 20.99
CA ALA A 165 8.41 -8.51 21.27
C ALA A 165 9.76 -8.20 20.59
N PRO A 166 10.88 -8.83 21.07
CA PRO A 166 12.16 -8.74 20.42
C PRO A 166 12.09 -9.21 18.97
N THR A 167 12.79 -8.50 18.07
CA THR A 167 12.83 -8.81 16.64
C THR A 167 14.14 -9.51 16.27
N TYR A 168 14.15 -10.23 15.13
CA TYR A 168 15.36 -10.91 14.63
C TYR A 168 16.53 -9.94 14.31
N LYS A 169 16.25 -8.64 14.11
CA LYS A 169 17.28 -7.59 13.94
C LYS A 169 17.71 -6.95 15.26
N ARG A 170 17.48 -7.61 16.39
CA ARG A 170 17.83 -7.12 17.74
C ARG A 170 17.15 -5.79 18.12
N GLY A 171 16.01 -5.47 17.50
CA GLY A 171 15.09 -4.42 17.91
C GLY A 171 13.97 -4.98 18.78
N PHE A 172 12.99 -4.12 19.13
CA PHE A 172 11.79 -4.47 19.89
C PHE A 172 10.57 -3.85 19.21
N GLY A 173 9.48 -4.61 19.06
CA GLY A 173 8.24 -4.08 18.48
C GLY A 173 7.39 -5.15 17.79
N PHE A 174 7.04 -4.91 16.52
CA PHE A 174 6.09 -5.72 15.75
C PHE A 174 6.67 -6.08 14.37
N HIS A 175 6.07 -7.12 13.76
CA HIS A 175 6.48 -7.62 12.45
C HIS A 175 5.25 -7.91 11.56
N PRO A 176 4.47 -6.86 11.17
CA PRO A 176 3.30 -7.06 10.30
C PRO A 176 3.68 -7.68 8.96
N LEU A 177 2.78 -8.55 8.46
CA LEU A 177 2.79 -9.05 7.09
C LEU A 177 1.74 -8.26 6.30
N CYS A 178 2.17 -7.65 5.19
CA CYS A 178 1.37 -6.75 4.39
C CYS A 178 1.20 -7.30 2.98
N ALA A 179 0.05 -7.06 2.36
CA ALA A 179 -0.23 -7.37 0.98
C ALA A 179 -0.68 -6.12 0.21
N PHE A 180 -0.14 -5.94 -0.99
CA PHE A 180 -0.45 -4.80 -1.86
C PHE A 180 -0.75 -5.25 -3.28
N VAL A 181 -1.80 -4.71 -3.90
CA VAL A 181 -2.01 -4.81 -5.35
C VAL A 181 -1.04 -3.88 -6.08
N ASP A 182 -0.40 -4.39 -7.11
CA ASP A 182 0.49 -3.63 -7.99
C ASP A 182 -0.33 -2.93 -9.08
N HIS A 183 -0.32 -1.60 -9.12
CA HIS A 183 -0.97 -0.80 -10.17
C HIS A 183 -0.14 -0.65 -11.45
N GLY A 184 0.82 -1.54 -11.66
CA GLY A 184 1.68 -1.51 -12.84
C GLY A 184 2.77 -0.42 -12.80
N PRO A 185 3.55 -0.27 -13.89
CA PRO A 185 4.68 0.67 -13.93
C PRO A 185 4.29 2.12 -13.69
N GLU A 186 3.10 2.51 -14.09
CA GLU A 186 2.61 3.88 -14.01
C GLU A 186 1.83 4.19 -12.73
N GLY A 187 1.65 3.21 -11.84
CA GLY A 187 0.92 3.38 -10.59
C GLY A 187 1.74 3.11 -9.34
N THR A 188 1.22 3.49 -8.18
CA THR A 188 1.84 3.22 -6.87
C THR A 188 1.47 1.84 -6.35
N GLY A 189 0.19 1.47 -6.38
CA GLY A 189 -0.39 0.30 -5.75
C GLY A 189 -1.15 0.65 -4.46
N GLU A 190 -1.98 -0.27 -4.01
CA GLU A 190 -2.85 -0.11 -2.85
C GLU A 190 -2.75 -1.28 -1.89
N PRO A 191 -2.89 -1.08 -0.56
CA PRO A 191 -2.95 -2.18 0.39
C PRO A 191 -4.25 -2.95 0.24
N VAL A 192 -4.19 -4.27 0.44
CA VAL A 192 -5.38 -5.13 0.40
C VAL A 192 -5.52 -5.98 1.64
N ALA A 193 -4.43 -6.25 2.36
CA ALA A 193 -4.46 -6.90 3.65
C ALA A 193 -3.23 -6.53 4.48
N MET A 194 -3.41 -6.43 5.79
CA MET A 194 -2.32 -6.19 6.73
C MET A 194 -2.59 -6.97 8.03
N MET A 195 -1.73 -7.93 8.32
CA MET A 195 -1.77 -8.70 9.56
C MET A 195 -0.72 -8.16 10.53
N LEU A 196 -1.16 -7.50 11.61
CA LEU A 196 -0.25 -7.14 12.70
C LEU A 196 0.20 -8.40 13.44
N ARG A 197 1.50 -8.54 13.67
CA ARG A 197 2.12 -9.69 14.36
C ARG A 197 3.13 -9.22 15.39
N PRO A 198 3.38 -10.00 16.46
CA PRO A 198 4.48 -9.74 17.39
C PRO A 198 5.83 -9.63 16.68
N GLY A 199 6.80 -8.92 17.29
CA GLY A 199 8.12 -8.70 16.70
C GLY A 199 8.93 -9.98 16.46
N ASN A 200 8.66 -11.03 17.22
CA ASN A 200 9.28 -12.36 17.09
C ASN A 200 8.53 -13.31 16.15
N ALA A 201 7.49 -12.85 15.45
CA ALA A 201 6.80 -13.67 14.46
C ALA A 201 7.76 -14.10 13.34
N GLY A 202 7.73 -15.39 12.98
CA GLY A 202 8.57 -15.96 11.93
C GLY A 202 8.32 -15.29 10.58
N ALA A 203 9.38 -15.03 9.83
CA ALA A 203 9.25 -14.45 8.50
C ALA A 203 8.59 -15.43 7.51
N ASN A 204 8.84 -16.73 7.66
CA ASN A 204 8.42 -17.82 6.79
C ASN A 204 7.28 -18.67 7.35
N THR A 205 6.41 -18.12 8.20
CA THR A 205 5.23 -18.83 8.73
C THR A 205 4.21 -18.99 7.61
N ALA A 206 4.05 -20.21 7.09
CA ALA A 206 3.12 -20.51 6.00
C ALA A 206 1.67 -20.13 6.36
N ALA A 207 1.22 -20.45 7.57
CA ALA A 207 -0.14 -20.13 8.06
C ALA A 207 -0.46 -18.62 7.98
N ASP A 208 0.53 -17.75 8.28
CA ASP A 208 0.34 -16.31 8.18
C ASP A 208 0.20 -15.85 6.72
N HIS A 209 1.03 -16.39 5.81
CA HIS A 209 0.95 -16.11 4.38
C HIS A 209 -0.38 -16.58 3.79
N ILE A 210 -0.86 -17.77 4.18
CA ILE A 210 -2.17 -18.31 3.80
C ILE A 210 -3.28 -17.37 4.28
N THR A 211 -3.28 -17.00 5.57
CA THR A 211 -4.29 -16.12 6.15
C THR A 211 -4.35 -14.76 5.44
N VAL A 212 -3.19 -14.15 5.16
CA VAL A 212 -3.13 -12.88 4.44
C VAL A 212 -3.60 -13.05 3.00
N THR A 213 -3.27 -14.16 2.34
CA THR A 213 -3.74 -14.44 0.96
C THR A 213 -5.26 -14.67 0.94
N ASP A 214 -5.85 -15.37 1.91
CA ASP A 214 -7.30 -15.50 2.02
C ASP A 214 -7.97 -14.13 2.20
N GLN A 215 -7.40 -13.24 3.03
CA GLN A 215 -7.88 -11.86 3.15
C GLN A 215 -7.80 -11.11 1.83
N VAL A 216 -6.70 -11.22 1.07
CA VAL A 216 -6.57 -10.64 -0.27
C VAL A 216 -7.69 -11.08 -1.18
N LEU A 217 -7.99 -12.38 -1.22
CA LEU A 217 -9.04 -12.93 -2.09
C LEU A 217 -10.46 -12.43 -1.73
N THR A 218 -10.68 -11.99 -0.48
CA THR A 218 -11.94 -11.32 -0.12
C THR A 218 -11.99 -9.86 -0.54
N GLN A 219 -10.83 -9.24 -0.80
CA GLN A 219 -10.72 -7.82 -1.14
C GLN A 219 -10.80 -7.54 -2.64
N ILE A 220 -10.51 -8.52 -3.49
CA ILE A 220 -10.50 -8.37 -4.94
C ILE A 220 -11.57 -9.24 -5.57
N ARG A 221 -12.26 -8.73 -6.59
CA ARG A 221 -13.31 -9.46 -7.32
C ARG A 221 -12.75 -10.38 -8.42
N THR A 222 -11.44 -10.37 -8.60
CA THR A 222 -10.75 -11.12 -9.67
C THR A 222 -10.75 -12.61 -9.36
N ARG A 223 -10.95 -13.44 -10.39
CA ARG A 223 -10.89 -14.89 -10.26
C ARG A 223 -9.48 -15.34 -9.83
N PRO A 224 -9.36 -16.42 -9.05
CA PRO A 224 -8.04 -16.91 -8.58
C PRO A 224 -7.04 -17.16 -9.71
N ASP A 225 -7.48 -17.74 -10.86
CA ASP A 225 -6.63 -18.02 -12.03
C ASP A 225 -6.07 -16.76 -12.72
N SER A 226 -6.61 -15.59 -12.39
CA SER A 226 -6.15 -14.29 -12.85
C SER A 226 -5.41 -13.49 -11.76
N VAL A 227 -4.99 -14.13 -10.67
CA VAL A 227 -4.21 -13.52 -9.58
C VAL A 227 -2.83 -14.14 -9.51
N LEU A 228 -1.80 -13.30 -9.40
CA LEU A 228 -0.41 -13.68 -9.17
C LEU A 228 0.07 -13.18 -7.82
N ILE A 229 0.47 -14.09 -6.95
CA ILE A 229 1.08 -13.75 -5.66
C ILE A 229 2.60 -13.67 -5.83
N ARG A 230 3.21 -12.54 -5.42
CA ARG A 230 4.67 -12.37 -5.37
C ARG A 230 5.13 -12.20 -3.94
N THR A 231 6.19 -12.92 -3.57
CA THR A 231 6.85 -12.78 -2.26
C THR A 231 8.37 -12.85 -2.41
N ASP A 232 9.08 -12.47 -1.36
CA ASP A 232 10.48 -12.83 -1.22
C ASP A 232 10.64 -14.31 -0.84
N SER A 233 11.85 -14.72 -0.45
CA SER A 233 12.11 -16.11 -0.06
C SER A 233 11.41 -16.54 1.23
N ALA A 234 10.86 -15.62 2.01
CA ALA A 234 10.10 -15.96 3.21
C ALA A 234 8.78 -16.70 2.87
N GLY A 235 8.15 -16.37 1.74
CA GLY A 235 7.00 -17.11 1.23
C GLY A 235 7.35 -18.45 0.55
N GLY A 236 8.63 -18.77 0.37
CA GLY A 236 9.11 -19.99 -0.29
C GLY A 236 9.01 -21.24 0.58
N THR A 237 7.83 -21.60 1.05
CA THR A 237 7.57 -22.81 1.86
C THR A 237 6.71 -23.80 1.09
N HIS A 238 6.93 -25.09 1.33
CA HIS A 238 6.15 -26.16 0.67
C HIS A 238 4.64 -25.97 0.92
N GLU A 239 4.26 -25.71 2.15
CA GLU A 239 2.87 -25.55 2.58
C GLU A 239 2.20 -24.39 1.84
N PHE A 240 2.86 -23.23 1.76
CA PHE A 240 2.28 -22.06 1.11
C PHE A 240 2.20 -22.22 -0.42
N LEU A 241 3.22 -22.82 -1.07
CA LEU A 241 3.19 -23.04 -2.50
C LEU A 241 2.15 -24.11 -2.90
N ASN A 242 1.97 -25.17 -2.09
CA ASN A 242 0.88 -26.12 -2.27
C ASN A 242 -0.48 -25.43 -2.16
N TYR A 243 -0.70 -24.63 -1.11
CA TYR A 243 -1.93 -23.86 -0.96
C TYR A 243 -2.21 -22.97 -2.19
N LEU A 244 -1.21 -22.22 -2.69
CA LEU A 244 -1.40 -21.37 -3.87
C LEU A 244 -1.78 -22.21 -5.13
N THR A 245 -1.14 -23.37 -5.29
CA THR A 245 -1.41 -24.28 -6.40
C THR A 245 -2.82 -24.87 -6.31
N ASP A 246 -3.22 -25.35 -5.14
CA ASP A 246 -4.54 -25.95 -4.89
C ASP A 246 -5.67 -24.93 -5.08
N ARG A 247 -5.38 -23.64 -4.81
CA ARG A 247 -6.33 -22.53 -5.04
C ARG A 247 -6.35 -22.05 -6.52
N GLY A 248 -5.49 -22.59 -7.38
CA GLY A 248 -5.37 -22.16 -8.77
C GLY A 248 -4.75 -20.77 -8.93
N LEU A 249 -4.00 -20.29 -7.93
CA LEU A 249 -3.32 -19.00 -7.97
C LEU A 249 -1.98 -19.09 -8.69
N GLY A 250 -1.66 -18.06 -9.48
CA GLY A 250 -0.31 -17.87 -9.99
C GLY A 250 0.64 -17.45 -8.86
N TYR A 251 1.91 -17.87 -8.93
CA TYR A 251 2.90 -17.38 -7.98
C TYR A 251 4.25 -17.06 -8.62
N SER A 252 5.00 -16.18 -7.96
CA SER A 252 6.38 -15.84 -8.26
C SER A 252 7.09 -15.53 -6.92
N VAL A 253 7.75 -16.53 -6.35
CA VAL A 253 8.22 -16.52 -4.96
C VAL A 253 9.73 -16.70 -4.93
N GLY A 254 10.44 -15.91 -4.13
CA GLY A 254 11.89 -16.04 -3.96
C GLY A 254 12.27 -17.47 -3.54
N PHE A 255 13.25 -18.05 -4.20
CA PHE A 255 13.73 -19.40 -3.94
C PHE A 255 15.12 -19.38 -3.34
N GLY A 256 15.28 -20.05 -2.19
CA GLY A 256 16.57 -20.12 -1.48
C GLY A 256 17.60 -20.93 -2.25
N LEU A 257 18.76 -20.35 -2.52
CA LEU A 257 19.87 -21.06 -3.14
C LEU A 257 20.56 -21.94 -2.11
N THR A 258 20.26 -23.24 -2.14
CA THR A 258 20.99 -24.26 -1.39
C THR A 258 22.34 -24.57 -2.06
N GLN A 259 23.20 -25.32 -1.38
CA GLN A 259 24.45 -25.79 -1.97
C GLN A 259 24.19 -26.65 -3.22
N THR A 260 23.15 -27.47 -3.22
CA THR A 260 22.74 -28.28 -4.39
C THR A 260 22.34 -27.39 -5.55
N ALA A 261 21.56 -26.32 -5.30
CA ALA A 261 21.20 -25.36 -6.33
C ALA A 261 22.42 -24.61 -6.88
N ALA A 262 23.38 -24.25 -6.03
CA ALA A 262 24.65 -23.64 -6.47
C ALA A 262 25.45 -24.58 -7.38
N GLN A 263 25.55 -25.87 -7.03
CA GLN A 263 26.21 -26.88 -7.86
C GLN A 263 25.48 -27.11 -9.20
N ALA A 264 24.16 -27.03 -9.21
CA ALA A 264 23.38 -27.09 -10.44
C ALA A 264 23.66 -25.87 -11.36
N ILE A 265 23.77 -24.67 -10.77
CA ILE A 265 24.14 -23.45 -11.50
C ILE A 265 25.54 -23.57 -12.13
N ASP A 266 26.51 -24.13 -11.40
CA ASP A 266 27.88 -24.33 -11.90
C ASP A 266 27.96 -25.29 -13.11
N ARG A 267 26.95 -26.15 -13.31
CA ARG A 267 26.84 -27.08 -14.44
C ARG A 267 26.10 -26.52 -15.66
N LEU A 268 25.51 -25.32 -15.53
CA LEU A 268 24.80 -24.70 -16.65
C LEU A 268 25.78 -24.27 -17.74
N LEU A 269 25.53 -24.73 -18.95
CA LEU A 269 26.32 -24.35 -20.12
C LEU A 269 26.15 -22.84 -20.42
N PRO A 270 27.19 -22.16 -20.92
CA PRO A 270 27.11 -20.72 -21.24
C PRO A 270 25.93 -20.36 -22.18
N GLN A 271 25.57 -21.27 -23.09
CA GLN A 271 24.54 -21.05 -24.12
C GLN A 271 23.11 -20.99 -23.57
N VAL A 272 22.84 -21.52 -22.36
CA VAL A 272 21.51 -21.50 -21.76
C VAL A 272 21.19 -20.19 -21.05
N TRP A 273 22.19 -19.33 -20.87
CA TRP A 273 22.01 -18.01 -20.26
C TRP A 273 21.55 -17.01 -21.30
N THR A 274 20.38 -16.42 -21.09
CA THR A 274 19.83 -15.33 -21.92
C THR A 274 19.94 -13.99 -21.18
N PRO A 275 20.12 -12.86 -21.86
CA PRO A 275 20.12 -11.55 -21.22
C PRO A 275 18.85 -11.33 -20.39
N ALA A 276 18.99 -10.72 -19.19
CA ALA A 276 17.85 -10.23 -18.42
C ALA A 276 17.32 -8.92 -19.04
N TYR A 277 16.12 -8.47 -18.62
CA TYR A 277 15.55 -7.22 -19.09
C TYR A 277 15.66 -6.10 -18.04
N ASP A 278 15.84 -4.87 -18.50
CA ASP A 278 15.63 -3.68 -17.71
C ASP A 278 14.13 -3.33 -17.58
N ALA A 279 13.83 -2.29 -16.80
CA ALA A 279 12.44 -1.91 -16.49
C ALA A 279 11.60 -1.56 -17.74
N ASP A 280 12.23 -1.08 -18.80
CA ASP A 280 11.64 -0.73 -20.10
C ASP A 280 11.55 -1.91 -21.07
N GLY A 281 12.05 -3.09 -20.68
CA GLY A 281 12.04 -4.30 -21.51
C GLY A 281 13.24 -4.46 -22.44
N THR A 282 14.20 -3.53 -22.40
CA THR A 282 15.48 -3.67 -23.13
C THR A 282 16.42 -4.63 -22.41
N GLU A 283 17.47 -5.11 -23.09
CA GLU A 283 18.48 -5.98 -22.47
C GLU A 283 19.25 -5.26 -21.37
N ARG A 284 19.35 -5.91 -20.21
CA ARG A 284 20.08 -5.39 -19.05
C ARG A 284 21.54 -5.80 -19.09
N GLU A 285 22.42 -4.82 -19.20
CA GLU A 285 23.86 -5.05 -19.20
C GLU A 285 24.34 -5.73 -17.90
N GLY A 286 25.13 -6.80 -18.05
CA GLY A 286 25.73 -7.51 -16.91
C GLY A 286 24.76 -8.36 -16.09
N ALA A 287 23.60 -8.73 -16.68
CA ALA A 287 22.62 -9.59 -16.04
C ALA A 287 22.07 -10.65 -17.03
N TRP A 288 21.95 -11.87 -16.55
CA TRP A 288 21.49 -13.02 -17.35
C TRP A 288 20.55 -13.89 -16.52
N VAL A 289 19.69 -14.63 -17.22
CA VAL A 289 18.71 -15.56 -16.63
C VAL A 289 18.86 -16.95 -17.26
N ALA A 290 18.59 -17.97 -16.45
CA ALA A 290 18.54 -19.36 -16.91
C ALA A 290 17.49 -20.14 -16.10
N GLU A 291 17.06 -21.28 -16.62
CA GLU A 291 16.14 -22.17 -15.93
C GLU A 291 16.89 -23.30 -15.24
N LEU A 292 16.54 -23.59 -13.98
CA LEU A 292 17.11 -24.67 -13.17
C LEU A 292 16.18 -25.87 -12.97
N THR A 293 14.94 -25.81 -13.42
CA THR A 293 13.87 -26.77 -13.12
C THR A 293 14.30 -28.23 -13.33
N GLY A 294 14.90 -28.55 -14.47
CA GLY A 294 15.35 -29.91 -14.79
C GLY A 294 16.63 -30.38 -14.10
N MET A 295 17.27 -29.51 -13.32
CA MET A 295 18.54 -29.77 -12.63
C MET A 295 18.39 -29.90 -11.12
N LEU A 296 17.19 -29.68 -10.59
CA LEU A 296 16.85 -29.75 -9.17
C LEU A 296 15.88 -30.89 -8.90
N ASP A 297 16.01 -31.52 -7.75
CA ASP A 297 14.95 -32.39 -7.25
C ASP A 297 13.81 -31.53 -6.68
N LEU A 298 12.74 -31.44 -7.44
CA LEU A 298 11.51 -30.71 -7.09
C LEU A 298 10.35 -31.64 -6.73
N SER A 299 10.60 -32.93 -6.48
CA SER A 299 9.56 -33.94 -6.21
C SER A 299 8.71 -33.63 -4.96
N SER A 300 9.26 -32.90 -3.98
CA SER A 300 8.55 -32.45 -2.78
C SER A 300 7.80 -31.13 -2.95
N TRP A 301 7.94 -30.45 -4.09
CA TRP A 301 7.29 -29.20 -4.41
C TRP A 301 6.06 -29.41 -5.30
N PRO A 302 5.16 -28.40 -5.41
CA PRO A 302 3.99 -28.52 -6.29
C PRO A 302 4.34 -28.91 -7.72
N ALA A 303 3.53 -29.79 -8.32
CA ALA A 303 3.72 -30.21 -9.71
C ALA A 303 3.69 -28.99 -10.65
N GLY A 304 4.59 -28.96 -11.63
CA GLY A 304 4.69 -27.85 -12.58
C GLY A 304 5.43 -26.63 -12.06
N MET A 305 5.97 -26.66 -10.84
CA MET A 305 6.84 -25.60 -10.34
C MET A 305 8.11 -25.49 -11.17
N ARG A 306 8.45 -24.29 -11.58
CA ARG A 306 9.70 -23.93 -12.27
C ARG A 306 10.58 -23.13 -11.36
N VAL A 307 11.91 -23.29 -11.47
CA VAL A 307 12.91 -22.47 -10.77
C VAL A 307 13.77 -21.75 -11.79
N ILE A 308 13.81 -20.44 -11.70
CA ILE A 308 14.57 -19.57 -12.60
C ILE A 308 15.62 -18.85 -11.78
N VAL A 309 16.86 -18.81 -12.28
CA VAL A 309 17.99 -18.13 -11.67
C VAL A 309 18.40 -16.92 -12.49
N ARG A 310 18.74 -15.84 -11.81
CA ARG A 310 19.43 -14.67 -12.37
C ARG A 310 20.83 -14.59 -11.80
N LYS A 311 21.80 -14.31 -12.67
CA LYS A 311 23.13 -13.84 -12.30
C LYS A 311 23.30 -12.40 -12.77
N GLU A 312 23.86 -11.54 -11.93
CA GLU A 312 24.06 -10.13 -12.29
C GLU A 312 25.30 -9.55 -11.60
N ARG A 313 25.88 -8.52 -12.19
CA ARG A 313 26.89 -7.72 -11.51
C ARG A 313 26.29 -7.09 -10.25
N PRO A 314 26.88 -7.30 -9.07
CA PRO A 314 26.39 -6.65 -7.86
C PRO A 314 26.52 -5.13 -7.97
N HIS A 315 25.62 -4.40 -7.32
CA HIS A 315 25.70 -2.95 -7.25
C HIS A 315 27.05 -2.52 -6.65
N PRO A 316 27.67 -1.45 -7.15
CA PRO A 316 28.92 -0.91 -6.56
C PRO A 316 28.78 -0.74 -5.04
N GLY A 317 29.74 -1.28 -4.28
CA GLY A 317 29.70 -1.29 -2.81
C GLY A 317 28.90 -2.41 -2.16
N ALA A 318 28.22 -3.28 -2.93
CA ALA A 318 27.53 -4.44 -2.38
C ALA A 318 28.55 -5.50 -1.89
N GLN A 319 28.34 -6.02 -0.67
CA GLN A 319 29.10 -7.15 -0.17
C GLN A 319 28.75 -8.44 -0.94
N LEU A 320 29.77 -9.20 -1.34
CA LEU A 320 29.59 -10.52 -1.93
C LEU A 320 29.03 -11.49 -0.87
N ARG A 321 28.14 -12.37 -1.29
CA ARG A 321 27.58 -13.46 -0.49
C ARG A 321 28.31 -14.75 -0.80
N PHE A 322 28.24 -15.73 0.10
CA PHE A 322 28.86 -17.06 -0.14
C PHE A 322 28.23 -17.79 -1.34
N THR A 323 27.02 -17.40 -1.75
CA THR A 323 26.32 -17.92 -2.93
C THR A 323 26.77 -17.25 -4.24
N ASP A 324 27.47 -16.12 -4.18
CA ASP A 324 27.93 -15.40 -5.37
C ASP A 324 29.04 -16.20 -6.07
N ARG A 325 29.06 -16.16 -7.40
CA ARG A 325 29.99 -16.90 -8.25
C ARG A 325 30.65 -15.96 -9.26
N ASP A 326 31.94 -16.08 -9.44
CA ASP A 326 32.72 -15.29 -10.43
C ASP A 326 32.48 -13.77 -10.32
N GLY A 327 32.26 -13.27 -9.10
CA GLY A 327 31.97 -11.86 -8.84
C GLY A 327 30.51 -11.45 -9.21
N LEU A 328 29.68 -12.42 -9.60
CA LEU A 328 28.27 -12.18 -9.93
C LEU A 328 27.35 -12.63 -8.78
N ARG A 329 26.34 -11.81 -8.50
CA ARG A 329 25.27 -12.13 -7.55
C ARG A 329 24.29 -13.11 -8.18
N LEU A 330 23.97 -14.17 -7.43
CA LEU A 330 22.96 -15.14 -7.81
C LEU A 330 21.68 -14.91 -6.99
N THR A 331 20.54 -14.93 -7.68
CA THR A 331 19.20 -14.94 -7.06
C THR A 331 18.30 -15.88 -7.83
N ALA A 332 17.42 -16.61 -7.14
CA ALA A 332 16.48 -17.50 -7.79
C ALA A 332 15.04 -17.23 -7.29
N PHE A 333 14.08 -17.61 -8.11
CA PHE A 333 12.66 -17.60 -7.75
C PHE A 333 11.95 -18.80 -8.35
N ALA A 334 10.89 -19.24 -7.66
CA ALA A 334 9.98 -20.28 -8.10
C ALA A 334 8.71 -19.67 -8.71
N THR A 335 8.16 -20.30 -9.74
CA THR A 335 6.89 -19.89 -10.36
C THR A 335 6.16 -21.11 -10.95
N ASN A 336 4.83 -21.06 -10.98
CA ASN A 336 4.00 -22.02 -11.70
C ASN A 336 3.55 -21.50 -13.08
N THR A 337 4.07 -20.36 -13.53
CA THR A 337 3.79 -19.84 -14.88
C THR A 337 4.50 -20.70 -15.90
N THR A 338 3.73 -21.38 -16.75
CA THR A 338 4.23 -22.36 -17.72
C THR A 338 4.79 -21.75 -19.00
N THR A 339 4.37 -20.53 -19.34
CA THR A 339 4.70 -19.84 -20.61
C THR A 339 5.45 -18.53 -20.35
N GLY A 340 6.03 -17.97 -21.41
CA GLY A 340 6.72 -16.69 -21.38
C GLY A 340 8.25 -16.83 -21.39
N GLN A 341 8.92 -15.75 -21.82
CA GLN A 341 10.37 -15.69 -21.84
C GLN A 341 10.93 -15.57 -20.42
N LEU A 342 12.06 -16.24 -20.14
CA LEU A 342 12.68 -16.22 -18.80
C LEU A 342 12.99 -14.82 -18.32
N ALA A 343 13.48 -13.94 -19.22
CA ALA A 343 13.78 -12.55 -18.90
C ALA A 343 12.52 -11.76 -18.51
N ALA A 344 11.37 -12.03 -19.15
CA ALA A 344 10.10 -11.38 -18.80
C ALA A 344 9.57 -11.88 -17.44
N LEU A 345 9.69 -13.17 -17.15
CA LEU A 345 9.31 -13.74 -15.84
C LEU A 345 10.20 -13.22 -14.73
N GLU A 346 11.51 -13.07 -14.97
CA GLU A 346 12.44 -12.47 -14.03
C GLU A 346 12.13 -11.00 -13.77
N LEU A 347 11.90 -10.20 -14.82
CA LEU A 347 11.52 -8.80 -14.67
C LEU A 347 10.22 -8.66 -13.86
N ARG A 348 9.23 -9.53 -14.13
CA ARG A 348 7.99 -9.57 -13.35
C ARG A 348 8.27 -9.88 -11.89
N HIS A 349 9.12 -10.85 -11.58
CA HIS A 349 9.52 -11.18 -10.21
C HIS A 349 10.28 -10.02 -9.54
N ARG A 350 11.27 -9.43 -10.21
CA ARG A 350 12.11 -8.35 -9.69
C ARG A 350 11.30 -7.08 -9.36
N ARG A 351 10.22 -6.81 -10.08
CA ARG A 351 9.27 -5.73 -9.76
C ARG A 351 8.62 -5.87 -8.37
N ARG A 352 8.76 -7.02 -7.70
CA ARG A 352 8.39 -7.19 -6.28
C ARG A 352 9.05 -6.14 -5.38
N ALA A 353 10.25 -5.67 -5.70
CA ALA A 353 10.93 -4.62 -4.93
C ALA A 353 10.08 -3.36 -4.72
N ARG A 354 9.08 -3.11 -5.56
CA ARG A 354 8.12 -2.01 -5.40
C ARG A 354 7.24 -2.17 -4.14
N CYS A 355 7.13 -3.37 -3.58
CA CYS A 355 6.45 -3.59 -2.30
C CYS A 355 7.13 -2.83 -1.15
N GLU A 356 8.47 -2.72 -1.18
CA GLU A 356 9.24 -1.96 -0.19
C GLU A 356 8.87 -0.46 -0.21
N ASP A 357 8.60 0.10 -1.40
CA ASP A 357 8.14 1.49 -1.57
C ASP A 357 6.73 1.67 -0.99
N ARG A 358 5.85 0.68 -1.18
CA ARG A 358 4.47 0.70 -0.64
C ARG A 358 4.48 0.58 0.88
N ILE A 359 5.32 -0.29 1.43
CA ILE A 359 5.53 -0.38 2.88
C ILE A 359 6.08 0.95 3.43
N ARG A 360 7.02 1.59 2.71
CA ARG A 360 7.52 2.92 3.08
C ARG A 360 6.41 3.96 3.05
N ALA A 361 5.56 3.95 2.03
CA ALA A 361 4.38 4.82 1.95
C ALA A 361 3.41 4.58 3.12
N ALA A 362 3.12 3.33 3.47
CA ALA A 362 2.29 2.99 4.62
C ALA A 362 2.93 3.46 5.95
N LYS A 363 4.26 3.32 6.10
CA LYS A 363 4.99 3.87 7.25
C LYS A 363 4.92 5.39 7.33
N ASP A 364 4.91 6.07 6.20
CA ASP A 364 4.70 7.51 6.13
C ASP A 364 3.23 7.91 6.36
N CYS A 365 2.31 6.96 6.30
CA CYS A 365 0.88 7.10 6.61
C CYS A 365 0.51 6.44 7.95
N GLY A 366 1.31 6.62 8.99
CA GLY A 366 0.96 6.21 10.35
C GLY A 366 1.35 4.79 10.74
N LEU A 367 1.79 3.91 9.83
CA LEU A 367 2.21 2.55 10.18
C LEU A 367 3.51 2.53 11.02
N ARG A 368 4.36 3.54 10.89
CA ARG A 368 5.60 3.65 11.67
C ARG A 368 5.33 3.76 13.16
N ASN A 369 4.28 4.44 13.54
CA ASN A 369 3.83 4.63 14.90
C ASN A 369 2.54 3.85 15.12
N LEU A 370 2.58 2.84 16.00
CA LEU A 370 1.37 2.20 16.51
C LEU A 370 0.99 2.91 17.79
N PRO A 371 0.05 3.89 17.77
CA PRO A 371 -0.08 4.88 18.85
C PRO A 371 -0.76 4.33 20.10
N LEU A 372 -1.34 3.14 20.03
CA LEU A 372 -2.19 2.58 21.08
C LEU A 372 -1.43 1.55 21.93
N HIS A 373 -1.91 1.28 23.16
CA HIS A 373 -1.30 0.28 24.02
C HIS A 373 -1.77 -1.13 23.64
N GLY A 374 -3.10 -1.31 23.48
CA GLY A 374 -3.71 -2.61 23.21
C GLY A 374 -3.40 -3.14 21.81
N PHE A 375 -3.15 -4.44 21.69
CA PHE A 375 -2.85 -5.09 20.41
C PHE A 375 -4.02 -4.98 19.43
N ASP A 376 -5.23 -5.27 19.88
CA ASP A 376 -6.42 -5.18 19.03
C ASP A 376 -6.79 -3.74 18.65
N GLN A 377 -6.49 -2.77 19.50
CA GLN A 377 -6.59 -1.36 19.14
C GLN A 377 -5.61 -1.01 18.00
N ASN A 378 -4.38 -1.52 18.06
CA ASN A 378 -3.40 -1.32 16.98
C ASN A 378 -3.74 -2.11 15.71
N ARG A 379 -4.48 -3.22 15.78
CA ARG A 379 -5.06 -3.87 14.59
C ARG A 379 -6.08 -2.97 13.90
N ILE A 380 -6.95 -2.28 14.66
CA ILE A 380 -7.86 -1.26 14.09
C ILE A 380 -7.06 -0.10 13.49
N TRP A 381 -5.98 0.33 14.15
CA TRP A 381 -5.11 1.38 13.60
C TRP A 381 -4.46 0.96 12.27
N CYS A 382 -4.00 -0.27 12.14
CA CYS A 382 -3.47 -0.79 10.88
C CYS A 382 -4.49 -0.67 9.74
N VAL A 383 -5.77 -0.97 9.99
CA VAL A 383 -6.83 -0.81 8.98
C VAL A 383 -7.09 0.66 8.66
N ILE A 384 -7.00 1.58 9.63
CA ILE A 384 -7.08 3.03 9.35
C ILE A 384 -5.92 3.46 8.45
N VAL A 385 -4.72 2.93 8.65
CA VAL A 385 -3.57 3.16 7.75
C VAL A 385 -3.82 2.60 6.35
N GLU A 386 -4.41 1.40 6.24
CA GLU A 386 -4.79 0.84 4.94
C GLU A 386 -5.79 1.76 4.23
N LEU A 387 -6.85 2.21 4.91
CA LEU A 387 -7.84 3.15 4.37
C LEU A 387 -7.21 4.46 3.89
N ALA A 388 -6.25 5.01 4.65
CA ALA A 388 -5.52 6.21 4.25
C ALA A 388 -4.71 5.99 2.97
N CYS A 389 -4.02 4.85 2.86
CA CYS A 389 -3.24 4.50 1.66
C CYS A 389 -4.15 4.20 0.46
N GLU A 390 -5.32 3.58 0.67
CA GLU A 390 -6.33 3.35 -0.38
C GLU A 390 -6.87 4.67 -0.92
N LEU A 391 -7.27 5.60 -0.05
CA LEU A 391 -7.72 6.93 -0.45
C LEU A 391 -6.65 7.67 -1.29
N LEU A 392 -5.38 7.58 -0.92
CA LEU A 392 -4.28 8.15 -1.69
C LEU A 392 -4.15 7.46 -3.05
N ALA A 393 -4.13 6.13 -3.10
CA ALA A 393 -3.97 5.34 -4.31
C ALA A 393 -5.16 5.55 -5.28
N TRP A 394 -6.40 5.56 -4.77
CA TRP A 394 -7.60 5.80 -5.58
C TRP A 394 -7.65 7.25 -6.06
N THR A 395 -7.27 8.23 -5.24
CA THR A 395 -7.13 9.61 -5.70
C THR A 395 -6.14 9.72 -6.86
N GLN A 396 -5.00 9.04 -6.75
CA GLN A 396 -3.99 9.01 -7.83
C GLN A 396 -4.50 8.29 -9.08
N MET A 397 -5.21 7.19 -8.91
CA MET A 397 -5.74 6.37 -10.01
C MET A 397 -6.90 7.04 -10.73
N LEU A 398 -7.78 7.75 -10.00
CA LEU A 398 -9.00 8.33 -10.55
C LEU A 398 -8.84 9.79 -11.00
N ALA A 399 -7.96 10.55 -10.35
CA ALA A 399 -7.87 12.00 -10.53
C ALA A 399 -6.55 12.48 -11.17
N LEU A 400 -5.49 11.68 -11.14
CA LEU A 400 -4.13 12.12 -11.50
C LEU A 400 -3.50 11.22 -12.58
N THR A 401 -4.31 10.56 -13.40
CA THR A 401 -3.90 9.54 -14.39
C THR A 401 -2.82 10.03 -15.34
N ASP A 402 -2.97 11.23 -15.90
CA ASP A 402 -2.11 11.77 -16.95
C ASP A 402 -1.04 12.73 -16.39
N SER A 403 -0.61 12.50 -15.15
CA SER A 403 0.31 13.39 -14.48
C SER A 403 1.39 12.63 -13.70
N PRO A 404 2.60 13.20 -13.53
CA PRO A 404 3.62 12.62 -12.66
C PRO A 404 3.14 12.40 -11.22
N ALA A 405 2.11 13.11 -10.78
CA ALA A 405 1.53 12.98 -9.46
C ALA A 405 0.88 11.61 -9.22
N ARG A 406 0.55 10.85 -10.28
CA ARG A 406 0.10 9.45 -10.18
C ARG A 406 1.08 8.56 -9.43
N ARG A 407 2.37 8.89 -9.43
CA ARG A 407 3.44 8.11 -8.78
C ARG A 407 4.07 8.82 -7.58
N TRP A 408 3.53 9.96 -7.16
CA TRP A 408 4.11 10.67 -6.02
C TRP A 408 3.88 9.91 -4.71
N GLU A 409 4.92 9.87 -3.89
CA GLU A 409 4.82 9.35 -2.53
C GLU A 409 3.90 10.24 -1.66
N PRO A 410 3.33 9.70 -0.56
CA PRO A 410 2.44 10.44 0.31
C PRO A 410 2.98 11.81 0.76
N LYS A 411 4.28 11.89 1.07
CA LYS A 411 4.92 13.15 1.45
C LYS A 411 4.88 14.21 0.35
N ALA A 412 5.08 13.78 -0.90
CA ALA A 412 5.03 14.68 -2.04
C ALA A 412 3.59 15.16 -2.33
N LEU A 413 2.60 14.26 -2.20
CA LEU A 413 1.19 14.62 -2.32
C LEU A 413 0.77 15.64 -1.25
N ARG A 414 1.17 15.40 0.00
CA ARG A 414 0.90 16.33 1.11
C ARG A 414 1.46 17.71 0.85
N LEU A 415 2.77 17.78 0.53
CA LEU A 415 3.46 19.04 0.32
C LEU A 415 2.94 19.81 -0.90
N ARG A 416 2.65 19.09 -1.99
CA ARG A 416 2.43 19.70 -3.31
C ARG A 416 0.96 19.90 -3.65
N LEU A 417 0.05 19.02 -3.15
CA LEU A 417 -1.36 19.06 -3.47
C LEU A 417 -2.26 19.33 -2.25
N PHE A 418 -2.02 18.67 -1.11
CA PHE A 418 -2.96 18.76 0.02
C PHE A 418 -2.74 20.01 0.86
N SER A 419 -1.49 20.44 1.08
CA SER A 419 -1.16 21.64 1.87
C SER A 419 -1.32 22.94 1.10
N VAL A 420 -2.33 23.01 0.22
CA VAL A 420 -2.67 24.25 -0.49
C VAL A 420 -3.61 25.08 0.38
N ALA A 421 -3.22 26.33 0.64
CA ALA A 421 -4.06 27.27 1.37
C ALA A 421 -5.28 27.71 0.53
N ALA A 422 -6.40 27.89 1.20
CA ALA A 422 -7.59 28.45 0.58
C ALA A 422 -8.35 29.39 1.51
N ARG A 423 -9.19 30.20 0.93
CA ARG A 423 -10.19 30.99 1.66
C ARG A 423 -11.59 30.43 1.40
N LEU A 424 -12.26 30.03 2.47
CA LEU A 424 -13.65 29.64 2.40
C LEU A 424 -14.53 30.89 2.33
N THR A 425 -15.40 30.96 1.34
CA THR A 425 -16.38 32.04 1.17
C THR A 425 -17.78 31.44 1.11
N ARG A 426 -18.74 32.11 1.73
CA ARG A 426 -20.16 31.76 1.68
C ARG A 426 -20.92 32.80 0.85
N HIS A 427 -21.69 32.37 -0.10
CA HIS A 427 -22.60 33.21 -0.84
C HIS A 427 -23.94 32.49 -0.98
N ALA A 428 -24.95 33.03 -0.39
CA ALA A 428 -26.26 32.40 -0.24
C ALA A 428 -26.13 31.03 0.44
N ARG A 429 -26.61 29.96 -0.21
CA ARG A 429 -26.50 28.56 0.29
C ARG A 429 -25.23 27.83 -0.18
N ARG A 430 -24.36 28.50 -0.98
CA ARG A 430 -23.15 27.85 -1.56
C ARG A 430 -21.91 28.20 -0.77
N ARG A 431 -21.13 27.17 -0.44
CA ARG A 431 -19.77 27.30 0.09
C ARG A 431 -18.79 27.20 -1.07
N ARG A 432 -17.81 28.09 -1.13
CA ARG A 432 -16.76 28.11 -2.17
C ARG A 432 -15.40 28.16 -1.52
N LEU A 433 -14.56 27.20 -1.87
CA LEU A 433 -13.18 27.13 -1.47
C LEU A 433 -12.33 27.82 -2.54
N LYS A 434 -11.83 29.02 -2.26
CA LYS A 434 -10.96 29.78 -3.16
C LYS A 434 -9.50 29.45 -2.83
N LEU A 435 -8.87 28.68 -3.70
CA LEU A 435 -7.50 28.24 -3.57
C LEU A 435 -6.51 29.38 -3.82
N ALA A 436 -5.35 29.34 -3.17
CA ALA A 436 -4.27 30.31 -3.36
C ALA A 436 -3.74 30.26 -4.80
N THR A 437 -3.74 31.36 -5.51
CA THR A 437 -3.35 31.45 -6.93
C THR A 437 -1.88 31.15 -7.17
N GLY A 438 -1.01 31.34 -6.17
CA GLY A 438 0.43 31.04 -6.24
C GLY A 438 0.82 29.60 -5.92
N ALA A 439 -0.13 28.67 -5.72
CA ALA A 439 0.19 27.27 -5.45
C ALA A 439 0.79 26.58 -6.69
N PRO A 440 1.99 25.97 -6.61
CA PRO A 440 2.73 25.51 -7.80
C PRO A 440 1.99 24.46 -8.64
N HIS A 441 1.15 23.63 -8.04
CA HIS A 441 0.43 22.54 -8.70
C HIS A 441 -1.10 22.74 -8.69
N LEU A 442 -1.54 24.01 -8.66
CA LEU A 442 -2.96 24.37 -8.59
C LEU A 442 -3.78 23.75 -9.74
N HIS A 443 -3.23 23.70 -10.94
CA HIS A 443 -3.88 23.09 -12.11
C HIS A 443 -4.19 21.61 -11.87
N LEU A 444 -3.24 20.81 -11.32
CA LEU A 444 -3.47 19.40 -11.03
C LEU A 444 -4.59 19.20 -10.00
N LEU A 445 -4.65 20.05 -8.99
CA LEU A 445 -5.72 20.01 -7.99
C LEU A 445 -7.09 20.30 -8.60
N LEU A 446 -7.19 21.35 -9.43
CA LEU A 446 -8.45 21.73 -10.07
C LEU A 446 -8.89 20.69 -11.11
N ASP A 447 -7.95 20.16 -11.90
CA ASP A 447 -8.24 19.13 -12.89
C ASP A 447 -8.67 17.83 -12.20
N GLY A 448 -7.97 17.41 -11.14
CA GLY A 448 -8.35 16.23 -10.36
C GLY A 448 -9.75 16.36 -9.74
N ILE A 449 -10.10 17.52 -9.17
CA ILE A 449 -11.46 17.75 -8.65
C ILE A 449 -12.49 17.69 -9.78
N ARG A 450 -12.20 18.24 -10.96
CA ARG A 450 -13.10 18.15 -12.13
C ARG A 450 -13.30 16.72 -12.58
N THR A 451 -12.21 15.97 -12.71
CA THR A 451 -12.24 14.56 -13.10
C THR A 451 -13.07 13.73 -12.13
N LEU A 452 -12.80 13.82 -10.81
CA LEU A 452 -13.60 13.12 -9.81
C LEU A 452 -15.07 13.54 -9.83
N THR A 453 -15.36 14.83 -10.02
CA THR A 453 -16.75 15.31 -10.06
C THR A 453 -17.53 14.77 -11.26
N ALA A 454 -16.84 14.49 -12.36
CA ALA A 454 -17.45 13.93 -13.58
C ALA A 454 -17.71 12.41 -13.50
N LEU A 455 -17.10 11.70 -12.55
CA LEU A 455 -17.36 10.28 -12.33
C LEU A 455 -18.82 10.08 -11.85
N PRO A 456 -19.46 8.96 -12.24
CA PRO A 456 -20.76 8.59 -11.70
C PRO A 456 -20.68 8.42 -10.18
N ASP A 457 -21.81 8.58 -9.51
CA ASP A 457 -21.92 8.19 -8.11
C ASP A 457 -21.98 6.66 -8.03
N PRO A 458 -21.43 6.05 -6.97
CA PRO A 458 -21.58 4.62 -6.74
C PRO A 458 -23.07 4.29 -6.61
N GLY A 459 -23.51 3.19 -7.23
CA GLY A 459 -24.91 2.77 -7.26
C GLY A 459 -25.41 2.29 -5.90
#